data_74153ef5a2054510e96e3b04c5992f9f
#
_entry.id   74153ef5a2054510e96e3b04c5992f9f
#
_cell.length_a   1.000
_cell.length_b   1.000
_cell.length_c   1.000
_cell.angle_alpha   90.00
_cell.angle_beta   90.00
_cell.angle_gamma   90.00
#
_symmetry.space_group_name_H-M   'P 1'
#
loop_
_entity.id
_entity.type
_entity.pdbx_description
1 polymer ?
#
loop_
_entity_poly.entity_id
_entity_poly.type
_entity_poly.pdbx_seq_one_letter_code
_entity_poly.pdbx_strand_id
1 'polypeptide(L)'
;MKRVVVDPISRIEGHLRVEIKVDEASGKVEDALSSGTAWRGIELVAKNRDPRDLWAFVQRICGVCTTTHALSSLRAVEDALGITIPKNANYIRNIMHSCLDVH
;
A
#
# COMPACT_ATOMS: atom_id res chain seq x y z
N MET A 1 5.50 -31.57 5.03
CA MET A 1 5.22 -30.12 4.93
C MET A 1 3.73 -29.90 4.68
N LYS A 2 3.12 -29.12 5.54
CA LYS A 2 1.71 -28.74 5.45
C LYS A 2 1.59 -27.35 4.83
N ARG A 3 0.73 -27.22 3.82
CA ARG A 3 0.38 -25.93 3.22
C ARG A 3 -0.88 -25.41 3.90
N VAL A 4 -0.83 -24.20 4.43
CA VAL A 4 -1.96 -23.51 5.02
C VAL A 4 -2.23 -22.25 4.22
N VAL A 5 -3.47 -22.06 3.82
CA VAL A 5 -3.90 -20.90 3.02
C VAL A 5 -5.01 -20.18 3.77
N VAL A 6 -4.89 -18.88 3.92
CA VAL A 6 -5.92 -18.00 4.41
C VAL A 6 -6.29 -17.03 3.28
N ASP A 7 -7.52 -17.16 2.77
CA ASP A 7 -8.02 -16.39 1.63
C ASP A 7 -9.54 -16.23 1.74
N PRO A 8 -10.04 -15.03 1.88
CA PRO A 8 -9.31 -13.78 2.07
C PRO A 8 -8.84 -13.56 3.52
N ILE A 9 -7.85 -12.70 3.70
CA ILE A 9 -7.56 -12.12 5.01
C ILE A 9 -8.70 -11.13 5.34
N SER A 10 -9.26 -11.25 6.53
CA SER A 10 -10.34 -10.39 7.02
C SER A 10 -9.82 -9.17 7.79
N ARG A 11 -10.69 -8.19 8.01
CA ARG A 11 -10.44 -6.96 8.76
C ARG A 11 -9.34 -6.08 8.14
N ILE A 12 -9.27 -6.10 6.83
CA ILE A 12 -8.45 -5.21 6.01
C ILE A 12 -9.31 -4.63 4.89
N GLU A 13 -8.86 -3.55 4.28
CA GLU A 13 -9.38 -3.11 3.00
C GLU A 13 -8.57 -3.76 1.86
N GLY A 14 -9.28 -4.16 0.81
CA GLY A 14 -8.72 -4.84 -0.35
C GLY A 14 -8.74 -6.37 -0.22
N HIS A 15 -8.06 -7.03 -1.11
CA HIS A 15 -8.04 -8.49 -1.22
C HIS A 15 -6.63 -9.02 -1.02
N LEU A 16 -6.42 -9.70 0.09
CA LEU A 16 -5.15 -10.31 0.45
C LEU A 16 -5.32 -11.79 0.73
N ARG A 17 -4.43 -12.58 0.19
CA ARG A 17 -4.24 -14.00 0.49
C ARG A 17 -2.87 -14.20 1.13
N VAL A 18 -2.82 -15.00 2.15
CA VAL A 18 -1.57 -15.45 2.76
C VAL A 18 -1.48 -16.96 2.67
N GLU A 19 -0.33 -17.45 2.26
CA GLU A 19 -0.01 -18.88 2.17
C GLU A 19 1.27 -19.15 2.94
N ILE A 20 1.26 -20.13 3.81
CA ILE A 20 2.42 -20.57 4.56
C ILE A 20 2.68 -22.08 4.35
N LYS A 21 3.96 -22.44 4.35
CA LYS A 21 4.42 -23.82 4.41
C LYS A 21 5.00 -24.08 5.79
N VAL A 22 4.44 -25.06 6.46
CA VAL A 22 4.82 -25.43 7.83
C VAL A 22 5.48 -26.82 7.81
N ASP A 23 6.63 -26.91 8.45
CA ASP A 23 7.19 -28.22 8.78
C ASP A 23 6.40 -28.85 9.93
N GLU A 24 5.76 -29.98 9.67
CA GLU A 24 4.87 -30.65 10.63
C GLU A 24 5.64 -31.25 11.82
N ALA A 25 6.92 -31.54 11.64
CA ALA A 25 7.73 -32.14 12.71
C ALA A 25 8.18 -31.08 13.73
N SER A 26 8.60 -29.92 13.27
CA SER A 26 9.10 -28.84 14.13
C SER A 26 8.07 -27.76 14.44
N GLY A 27 6.95 -27.70 13.70
CA GLY A 27 5.96 -26.62 13.78
C GLY A 27 6.46 -25.26 13.24
N LYS A 28 7.63 -25.23 12.61
CA LYS A 28 8.20 -23.99 12.07
C LYS A 28 7.64 -23.64 10.71
N VAL A 29 7.51 -22.32 10.45
CA VAL A 29 7.20 -21.81 9.12
C VAL A 29 8.49 -21.81 8.30
N GLU A 30 8.47 -22.56 7.21
CA GLU A 30 9.60 -22.66 6.26
C GLU A 30 9.50 -21.61 5.16
N ASP A 31 8.28 -21.25 4.78
CA ASP A 31 8.05 -20.30 3.68
C ASP A 31 6.73 -19.59 3.89
N ALA A 32 6.66 -18.32 3.50
CA ALA A 32 5.46 -17.50 3.58
C ALA A 32 5.33 -16.60 2.35
N LEU A 33 4.15 -16.62 1.74
CA LEU A 33 3.82 -15.84 0.56
C LEU A 33 2.57 -15.00 0.84
N SER A 34 2.60 -13.75 0.41
CA SER A 34 1.42 -12.89 0.38
C SER A 34 1.09 -12.50 -1.06
N SER A 35 -0.20 -12.44 -1.37
CA SER A 35 -0.67 -12.11 -2.71
C SER A 35 -1.86 -11.19 -2.63
N GLY A 36 -1.78 -10.06 -3.33
CA GLY A 36 -2.96 -9.26 -3.64
C GLY A 36 -3.78 -9.98 -4.71
N THR A 37 -5.04 -10.28 -4.42
CA THR A 37 -5.91 -11.04 -5.33
C THR A 37 -6.81 -10.16 -6.20
N ALA A 38 -6.80 -8.84 -5.97
CA ALA A 38 -7.43 -7.83 -6.83
C ALA A 38 -6.35 -7.01 -7.54
N TRP A 39 -6.10 -7.30 -8.81
CA TRP A 39 -5.13 -6.57 -9.61
C TRP A 39 -5.81 -5.71 -10.66
N ARG A 40 -5.46 -4.42 -10.76
CA ARG A 40 -6.00 -3.46 -11.72
C ARG A 40 -4.96 -2.86 -12.65
N GLY A 41 -3.72 -3.31 -12.57
CA GLY A 41 -2.63 -2.86 -13.44
C GLY A 41 -2.19 -1.41 -13.22
N ILE A 42 -2.34 -0.87 -12.02
CA ILE A 42 -1.96 0.52 -11.71
C ILE A 42 -0.46 0.75 -11.98
N GLU A 43 0.37 -0.23 -11.70
CA GLU A 43 1.80 -0.21 -12.00
C GLU A 43 2.08 -0.06 -13.51
N LEU A 44 1.25 -0.63 -14.36
CA LEU A 44 1.35 -0.47 -15.82
C LEU A 44 0.86 0.91 -16.26
N VAL A 45 -0.21 1.42 -15.64
CA VAL A 45 -0.70 2.78 -15.88
C VAL A 45 0.33 3.82 -15.48
N ALA A 46 1.06 3.58 -14.40
CA ALA A 46 2.10 4.46 -13.87
C ALA A 46 3.37 4.49 -14.72
N LYS A 47 3.64 3.41 -15.46
CA LYS A 47 4.85 3.26 -16.26
C LYS A 47 4.96 4.37 -17.32
N ASN A 48 6.14 4.98 -17.42
CA ASN A 48 6.47 6.07 -18.36
C ASN A 48 5.69 7.38 -18.13
N ARG A 49 5.03 7.55 -16.99
CA ARG A 49 4.44 8.84 -16.60
C ARG A 49 5.42 9.69 -15.83
N ASP A 50 5.21 11.00 -15.86
CA ASP A 50 5.97 11.91 -15.00
C ASP A 50 5.66 11.57 -13.54
N PRO A 51 6.68 11.25 -12.72
CA PRO A 51 6.47 10.90 -11.32
C PRO A 51 5.81 12.03 -10.51
N ARG A 52 5.96 13.29 -10.94
CA ARG A 52 5.35 14.44 -10.27
C ARG A 52 3.83 14.49 -10.42
N ASP A 53 3.28 13.87 -11.46
CA ASP A 53 1.84 13.81 -11.73
C ASP A 53 1.21 12.50 -11.24
N LEU A 54 2.04 11.53 -10.86
CA LEU A 54 1.61 10.17 -10.55
C LEU A 54 0.64 10.11 -9.36
N TRP A 55 0.79 11.02 -8.39
CA TRP A 55 -0.08 11.10 -7.21
C TRP A 55 -1.57 11.20 -7.57
N ALA A 56 -1.90 11.90 -8.65
CA ALA A 56 -3.28 12.07 -9.10
C ALA A 56 -3.91 10.76 -9.60
N PHE A 57 -3.09 9.88 -10.18
CA PHE A 57 -3.53 8.57 -10.64
C PHE A 57 -3.62 7.57 -9.50
N VAL A 58 -2.57 7.46 -8.68
CA VAL A 58 -2.52 6.48 -7.60
C VAL A 58 -3.51 6.79 -6.48
N GLN A 59 -3.92 8.04 -6.33
CA GLN A 59 -5.01 8.40 -5.40
C GLN A 59 -6.30 7.62 -5.69
N ARG A 60 -6.54 7.22 -6.93
CA ARG A 60 -7.73 6.47 -7.36
C ARG A 60 -7.63 4.97 -7.12
N ILE A 61 -6.53 4.48 -6.54
CA ILE A 61 -6.40 3.09 -6.13
C ILE A 61 -7.46 2.74 -5.09
N CYS A 62 -7.66 3.63 -4.12
CA CYS A 62 -8.54 3.40 -2.99
C CYS A 62 -9.32 4.67 -2.62
N GLY A 63 -10.63 4.55 -2.46
CA GLY A 63 -11.49 5.62 -1.98
C GLY A 63 -11.70 5.57 -0.46
N VAL A 64 -11.56 4.40 0.16
CA VAL A 64 -11.64 4.21 1.61
C VAL A 64 -10.44 4.84 2.30
N CYS A 65 -9.22 4.56 1.80
CA CYS A 65 -7.99 5.20 2.25
C CYS A 65 -7.62 6.38 1.33
N THR A 66 -8.57 7.24 1.03
CA THR A 66 -8.36 8.38 0.12
C THR A 66 -7.15 9.22 0.60
N THR A 67 -6.40 9.84 -0.27
CA THR A 67 -5.14 10.56 0.03
C THR A 67 -3.93 9.69 0.40
N THR A 68 -4.07 8.51 0.98
CA THR A 68 -2.94 7.69 1.44
C THR A 68 -1.97 7.34 0.30
N HIS A 69 -2.48 6.83 -0.82
CA HIS A 69 -1.64 6.52 -1.98
C HIS A 69 -1.05 7.77 -2.64
N ALA A 70 -1.81 8.87 -2.69
CA ALA A 70 -1.31 10.14 -3.19
C ALA A 70 -0.15 10.64 -2.34
N LEU A 71 -0.30 10.63 -1.00
CA LEU A 71 0.73 11.07 -0.07
C LEU A 71 1.98 10.18 -0.15
N SER A 72 1.81 8.87 -0.28
CA SER A 72 2.94 7.93 -0.46
C SER A 72 3.71 8.24 -1.75
N SER A 73 3.00 8.49 -2.84
CA SER A 73 3.62 8.87 -4.13
C SER A 73 4.37 10.18 -4.03
N LEU A 74 3.77 11.20 -3.41
CA LEU A 74 4.42 12.50 -3.20
C LEU A 74 5.68 12.39 -2.36
N ARG A 75 5.63 11.67 -1.23
CA ARG A 75 6.79 11.45 -0.36
C ARG A 75 7.92 10.73 -1.08
N ALA A 76 7.61 9.73 -1.90
CA ALA A 76 8.62 9.02 -2.68
C ALA A 76 9.33 9.95 -3.68
N VAL A 77 8.60 10.85 -4.33
CA VAL A 77 9.18 11.83 -5.26
C VAL A 77 9.98 12.91 -4.52
N GLU A 78 9.45 13.41 -3.41
CA GLU A 78 10.13 14.40 -2.56
C GLU A 78 11.46 13.85 -2.04
N ASP A 79 11.49 12.61 -1.59
CA ASP A 79 12.72 11.93 -1.14
C ASP A 79 13.72 11.77 -2.29
N ALA A 80 13.26 11.27 -3.44
CA ALA A 80 14.11 11.08 -4.62
C ALA A 80 14.73 12.36 -5.16
N LEU A 81 14.04 13.50 -5.01
CA LEU A 81 14.48 14.81 -5.46
C LEU A 81 15.15 15.65 -4.36
N GLY A 82 15.21 15.16 -3.13
CA GLY A 82 15.73 15.90 -1.98
C GLY A 82 14.92 17.15 -1.62
N ILE A 83 13.60 17.13 -1.86
CA ILE A 83 12.72 18.27 -1.63
C ILE A 83 12.32 18.34 -0.16
N THR A 84 12.56 19.49 0.46
CA THR A 84 12.01 19.80 1.79
C THR A 84 10.71 20.60 1.64
N ILE A 85 9.60 20.03 2.11
CA ILE A 85 8.29 20.69 2.05
C ILE A 85 8.15 21.78 3.11
N PRO A 86 7.39 22.85 2.84
CA PRO A 86 7.07 23.85 3.84
C PRO A 86 6.35 23.26 5.05
N LYS A 87 6.64 23.78 6.24
CA LYS A 87 6.07 23.33 7.51
C LYS A 87 4.52 23.32 7.49
N ASN A 88 3.91 24.34 6.91
CA ASN A 88 2.45 24.43 6.82
C ASN A 88 1.86 23.36 5.90
N ALA A 89 2.54 23.02 4.80
CA ALA A 89 2.11 21.91 3.94
C ALA A 89 2.11 20.59 4.70
N ASN A 90 3.13 20.36 5.53
CA ASN A 90 3.19 19.17 6.37
C ASN A 90 2.05 19.12 7.40
N TYR A 91 1.70 20.25 8.02
CA TYR A 91 0.56 20.32 8.93
C TYR A 91 -0.76 20.00 8.23
N ILE A 92 -0.99 20.56 7.04
CA ILE A 92 -2.20 20.28 6.26
C ILE A 92 -2.29 18.80 5.91
N ARG A 93 -1.19 18.19 5.45
CA ARG A 93 -1.13 16.75 5.16
C ARG A 93 -1.44 15.90 6.38
N ASN A 94 -0.91 16.28 7.55
CA ASN A 94 -1.17 15.57 8.79
C ASN A 94 -2.63 15.68 9.21
N ILE A 95 -3.25 16.85 9.08
CA ILE A 95 -4.69 17.03 9.37
C ILE A 95 -5.53 16.14 8.44
N MET A 96 -5.24 16.16 7.14
CA MET A 96 -5.95 15.32 6.17
C MET A 96 -5.81 13.83 6.50
N HIS A 97 -4.62 13.40 6.91
CA HIS A 97 -4.37 11.99 7.26
C HIS A 97 -5.05 11.61 8.58
N SER A 98 -5.00 12.49 9.58
CA SER A 98 -5.67 12.26 10.86
C SER A 98 -7.18 12.09 10.72
N CYS A 99 -7.82 12.72 9.74
CA CYS A 99 -9.23 12.50 9.45
C CYS A 99 -9.54 11.05 9.02
N LEU A 100 -8.57 10.37 8.41
CA LEU A 100 -8.69 8.95 8.05
C LEU A 100 -8.49 8.03 9.25
N ASP A 101 -7.59 8.41 10.16
CA ASP A 101 -7.27 7.59 11.34
C ASP A 101 -8.41 7.59 12.37
N VAL A 102 -9.25 8.64 12.36
CA VAL A 102 -10.37 8.81 13.30
C VAL A 102 -11.69 8.26 12.75
N HIS A 103 -11.77 8.00 11.46
CA HIS A 103 -12.98 7.50 10.77
C HIS A 103 -13.08 5.99 10.89
#